data_bbab1c4ab635a319aca634d7e04f883e
#
_entry.id   bbab1c4ab635a319aca634d7e04f883e
#
_cell.length_a   1.000
_cell.length_b   1.000
_cell.length_c   1.000
_cell.angle_alpha   90.00
_cell.angle_beta   90.00
_cell.angle_gamma   90.00
#
_symmetry.space_group_name_H-M   'P 1'
#
loop_
_entity.id
_entity.type
_entity.pdbx_description
1 polymer ?
#
loop_
_entity_poly.entity_id
_entity_poly.type
_entity_poly.pdbx_seq_one_letter_code
_entity_poly.pdbx_strand_id
1 'polypeptide(L)'
;MAGISCISIYISQYIYIGSIAIVILMGLLYNNTFGVKEIFLSGVDFSEKHLLNISIILMGFNFNSSTFTYLHPYNILQIISFTIFSFLCIMLFSRIFNLSKTLTILLGFGNAVCGSSAIAAASTVLKSKKEEIILSISIINLIGALSIFIFPFIIQFLSINNIFDQALIIGGNIQAVGQVSAAGYILSDKTGELSVIVKMFRILLLGPMLIILSLVMNKGSISIKNQ
;
A
#
# COMPACT_ATOMS: atom_id res chain seq x y z
N MET A 1 5.14 14.63 16.18
CA MET A 1 4.48 13.35 15.86
C MET A 1 3.88 12.67 17.10
N ALA A 2 4.67 12.34 18.15
CA ALA A 2 4.15 11.68 19.36
C ALA A 2 2.96 12.42 20.01
N GLY A 3 2.99 13.76 20.07
CA GLY A 3 1.89 14.56 20.62
C GLY A 3 0.56 14.39 19.87
N ILE A 4 0.62 14.38 18.52
CA ILE A 4 -0.58 14.15 17.67
C ILE A 4 -1.12 12.74 17.90
N SER A 5 -0.24 11.74 18.05
CA SER A 5 -0.65 10.37 18.34
C SER A 5 -1.34 10.24 19.72
N CYS A 6 -0.81 10.87 20.75
CA CYS A 6 -1.44 10.87 22.08
C CYS A 6 -2.83 11.54 22.05
N ILE A 7 -2.96 12.67 21.37
CA ILE A 7 -4.23 13.38 21.21
C ILE A 7 -5.25 12.52 20.47
N SER A 8 -4.83 11.83 19.40
CA SER A 8 -5.72 10.99 18.63
C SER A 8 -6.22 9.77 19.40
N ILE A 9 -5.38 9.15 20.24
CA ILE A 9 -5.76 8.05 21.13
C ILE A 9 -6.81 8.55 22.12
N TYR A 10 -6.62 9.75 22.69
CA TYR A 10 -7.60 10.34 23.60
C TYR A 10 -8.94 10.64 22.91
N ILE A 11 -8.90 11.24 21.72
CA ILE A 11 -10.10 11.57 20.94
C ILE A 11 -10.85 10.29 20.49
N SER A 12 -10.13 9.22 20.15
CA SER A 12 -10.75 7.96 19.71
C SER A 12 -11.60 7.28 20.77
N GLN A 13 -11.42 7.62 22.05
CA GLN A 13 -12.28 7.13 23.14
C GLN A 13 -13.69 7.75 23.11
N TYR A 14 -13.84 8.92 22.49
CA TYR A 14 -15.11 9.66 22.43
C TYR A 14 -15.80 9.55 21.05
N ILE A 15 -15.06 9.18 20.02
CA ILE A 15 -15.59 9.10 18.65
C ILE A 15 -15.39 7.66 18.16
N TYR A 16 -16.42 7.07 17.55
CA TYR A 16 -16.39 5.72 16.95
C TYR A 16 -15.47 5.60 15.71
N ILE A 17 -14.42 6.42 15.65
CA ILE A 17 -13.41 6.41 14.57
C ILE A 17 -12.09 5.93 15.17
N GLY A 18 -11.48 4.93 14.57
CA GLY A 18 -10.21 4.38 15.05
C GLY A 18 -9.11 5.45 15.18
N SER A 19 -8.31 5.36 16.25
CA SER A 19 -7.24 6.33 16.56
C SER A 19 -6.27 6.56 15.39
N ILE A 20 -6.02 5.54 14.59
CA ILE A 20 -5.12 5.59 13.44
C ILE A 20 -5.70 6.51 12.34
N ALA A 21 -7.00 6.43 12.07
CA ALA A 21 -7.64 7.31 11.08
C ALA A 21 -7.61 8.79 11.55
N ILE A 22 -7.83 9.03 12.84
CA ILE A 22 -7.76 10.37 13.44
C ILE A 22 -6.34 10.95 13.32
N VAL A 23 -5.29 10.15 13.63
CA VAL A 23 -3.89 10.59 13.47
C VAL A 23 -3.58 11.01 12.05
N ILE A 24 -4.03 10.21 11.07
CA ILE A 24 -3.77 10.50 9.65
C ILE A 24 -4.49 11.79 9.23
N LEU A 25 -5.76 11.95 9.61
CA LEU A 25 -6.51 13.19 9.34
C LEU A 25 -5.85 14.40 9.97
N MET A 26 -5.47 14.32 11.25
CA MET A 26 -4.77 15.40 11.94
C MET A 26 -3.41 15.71 11.30
N GLY A 27 -2.66 14.68 10.87
CA GLY A 27 -1.39 14.85 10.17
C GLY A 27 -1.57 15.54 8.81
N LEU A 28 -2.58 15.15 8.04
CA LEU A 28 -2.92 15.78 6.75
C LEU A 28 -3.34 17.25 6.94
N LEU A 29 -4.21 17.53 7.90
CA LEU A 29 -4.64 18.89 8.22
C LEU A 29 -3.46 19.74 8.67
N TYR A 30 -2.62 19.23 9.57
CA TYR A 30 -1.44 19.94 10.04
C TYR A 30 -0.46 20.28 8.91
N ASN A 31 -0.16 19.30 8.06
CA ASN A 31 0.76 19.50 6.93
C ASN A 31 0.20 20.51 5.91
N ASN A 32 -1.12 20.48 5.69
CA ASN A 32 -1.78 21.35 4.69
C ASN A 32 -1.93 22.81 5.17
N THR A 33 -2.02 23.02 6.52
CA THR A 33 -2.22 24.35 7.11
C THR A 33 -0.90 25.01 7.50
N PHE A 34 0.01 24.27 8.12
CA PHE A 34 1.25 24.80 8.71
C PHE A 34 2.51 24.37 7.97
N GLY A 35 2.43 23.32 7.11
CA GLY A 35 3.58 22.69 6.51
C GLY A 35 4.46 21.94 7.55
N VAL A 36 5.39 21.13 7.04
CA VAL A 36 6.40 20.50 7.90
C VAL A 36 7.66 21.36 7.83
N LYS A 37 8.05 21.97 8.97
CA LYS A 37 9.31 22.71 9.07
C LYS A 37 10.49 21.77 8.81
N GLU A 38 11.54 22.26 8.16
CA GLU A 38 12.73 21.49 7.80
C GLU A 38 13.37 20.77 8.99
N ILE A 39 13.31 21.38 10.19
CA ILE A 39 13.81 20.80 11.45
C ILE A 39 13.13 19.44 11.78
N PHE A 40 11.88 19.24 11.37
CA PHE A 40 11.13 18.01 11.65
C PHE A 40 11.26 16.95 10.56
N LEU A 41 11.80 17.28 9.39
CA LEU A 41 11.91 16.34 8.24
C LEU A 41 12.76 15.12 8.61
N SER A 42 13.87 15.30 9.28
CA SER A 42 14.73 14.18 9.73
C SER A 42 14.00 13.22 10.68
N GLY A 43 13.14 13.76 11.57
CA GLY A 43 12.32 12.95 12.46
C GLY A 43 11.18 12.23 11.74
N VAL A 44 10.62 12.83 10.69
CA VAL A 44 9.61 12.19 9.83
C VAL A 44 10.25 11.03 9.08
N ASP A 45 11.40 11.25 8.43
CA ASP A 45 12.15 10.21 7.72
C ASP A 45 12.58 9.06 8.65
N PHE A 46 13.01 9.37 9.87
CA PHE A 46 13.34 8.36 10.87
C PHE A 46 12.10 7.52 11.23
N SER A 47 10.96 8.18 11.43
CA SER A 47 9.71 7.50 11.77
C SER A 47 9.24 6.60 10.64
N GLU A 48 9.31 7.05 9.39
CA GLU A 48 8.93 6.27 8.22
C GLU A 48 9.86 5.07 8.01
N LYS A 49 11.18 5.25 8.16
CA LYS A 49 12.15 4.19 7.88
C LYS A 49 12.33 3.19 9.02
N HIS A 50 12.29 3.64 10.26
CA HIS A 50 12.61 2.81 11.41
C HIS A 50 11.39 2.43 12.25
N LEU A 51 10.56 3.41 12.66
CA LEU A 51 9.42 3.13 13.53
C LEU A 51 8.35 2.30 12.82
N LEU A 52 8.09 2.58 11.55
CA LEU A 52 7.15 1.77 10.75
C LEU A 52 7.65 0.33 10.64
N ASN A 53 8.92 0.12 10.32
CA ASN A 53 9.48 -1.23 10.21
C ASN A 53 9.44 -1.99 11.53
N ILE A 54 9.79 -1.34 12.65
CA ILE A 54 9.69 -1.91 13.98
C ILE A 54 8.23 -2.29 14.30
N SER A 55 7.29 -1.42 13.99
CA SER A 55 5.86 -1.68 14.20
C SER A 55 5.38 -2.90 13.40
N ILE A 56 5.83 -3.05 12.16
CA ILE A 56 5.51 -4.20 11.31
C ILE A 56 6.12 -5.49 11.90
N ILE A 57 7.36 -5.44 12.39
CA ILE A 57 8.01 -6.59 13.03
C ILE A 57 7.24 -6.98 14.30
N LEU A 58 6.92 -6.02 15.16
CA LEU A 58 6.14 -6.27 16.39
C LEU A 58 4.75 -6.83 16.08
N MET A 59 4.11 -6.35 15.02
CA MET A 59 2.83 -6.88 14.55
C MET A 59 2.97 -8.33 14.10
N GLY A 60 4.11 -8.70 13.49
CA GLY A 60 4.42 -10.08 13.13
C GLY A 60 4.48 -11.03 14.33
N PHE A 61 4.93 -10.57 15.48
CA PHE A 61 4.94 -11.37 16.73
C PHE A 61 3.54 -11.59 17.33
N ASN A 62 2.59 -10.70 17.03
CA ASN A 62 1.21 -10.83 17.52
C ASN A 62 0.37 -11.83 16.68
N PHE A 63 0.91 -12.37 15.60
CA PHE A 63 0.20 -13.37 14.81
C PHE A 63 -0.01 -14.65 15.62
N ASN A 64 -1.25 -14.89 15.99
CA ASN A 64 -1.66 -16.08 16.70
C ASN A 64 -1.86 -17.23 15.70
N SER A 65 -1.73 -18.47 16.18
CA SER A 65 -1.97 -19.68 15.36
C SER A 65 -3.35 -19.69 14.69
N SER A 66 -4.35 -19.05 15.30
CA SER A 66 -5.68 -18.87 14.71
C SER A 66 -5.67 -18.01 13.43
N THR A 67 -4.68 -17.15 13.27
CA THR A 67 -4.54 -16.30 12.07
C THR A 67 -4.09 -17.13 10.86
N PHE A 68 -3.30 -18.19 11.10
CA PHE A 68 -2.88 -19.11 10.04
C PHE A 68 -4.02 -19.95 9.49
N THR A 69 -5.14 -20.12 10.21
CA THR A 69 -6.33 -20.79 9.68
C THR A 69 -6.97 -20.05 8.52
N TYR A 70 -6.73 -18.73 8.40
CA TYR A 70 -7.17 -17.93 7.24
C TYR A 70 -6.20 -18.03 6.04
N LEU A 71 -5.01 -18.65 6.22
CA LEU A 71 -4.00 -18.82 5.17
C LEU A 71 -4.13 -20.16 4.44
N HIS A 72 -5.36 -20.60 4.19
CA HIS A 72 -5.56 -21.76 3.32
C HIS A 72 -4.97 -21.50 1.91
N PRO A 73 -4.50 -22.53 1.20
CA PRO A 73 -3.97 -22.40 -0.15
C PRO A 73 -4.91 -21.65 -1.10
N TYR A 74 -6.22 -21.81 -0.91
CA TYR A 74 -7.23 -21.08 -1.67
C TYR A 74 -7.15 -19.57 -1.46
N ASN A 75 -7.00 -19.10 -0.23
CA ASN A 75 -6.90 -17.68 0.10
C ASN A 75 -5.59 -17.06 -0.43
N ILE A 76 -4.50 -17.82 -0.40
CA ILE A 76 -3.23 -17.40 -1.00
C ILE A 76 -3.38 -17.25 -2.52
N LEU A 77 -4.04 -18.20 -3.18
CA LEU A 77 -4.33 -18.11 -4.61
C LEU A 77 -5.19 -16.90 -4.96
N GLN A 78 -6.18 -16.57 -4.12
CA GLN A 78 -6.98 -15.34 -4.29
C GLN A 78 -6.11 -14.08 -4.22
N ILE A 79 -5.21 -13.98 -3.23
CA ILE A 79 -4.31 -12.82 -3.08
C ILE A 79 -3.40 -12.69 -4.32
N ILE A 80 -2.83 -13.79 -4.81
CA ILE A 80 -1.98 -13.81 -6.01
C ILE A 80 -2.79 -13.37 -7.23
N SER A 81 -3.95 -13.97 -7.44
CA SER A 81 -4.84 -13.66 -8.57
C SER A 81 -5.26 -12.19 -8.55
N PHE A 82 -5.61 -11.68 -7.38
CA PHE A 82 -6.00 -10.29 -7.19
C PHE A 82 -4.84 -9.32 -7.50
N THR A 83 -3.62 -9.66 -7.08
CA THR A 83 -2.42 -8.86 -7.35
C THR A 83 -2.12 -8.80 -8.85
N ILE A 84 -2.19 -9.94 -9.54
CA ILE A 84 -1.99 -10.01 -11.00
C ILE A 84 -3.10 -9.24 -11.72
N PHE A 85 -4.34 -9.41 -11.31
CA PHE A 85 -5.49 -8.71 -11.90
C PHE A 85 -5.34 -7.19 -11.73
N SER A 86 -4.98 -6.73 -10.55
CA SER A 86 -4.72 -5.31 -10.27
C SER A 86 -3.62 -4.72 -11.17
N PHE A 87 -2.53 -5.46 -11.38
CA PHE A 87 -1.46 -5.05 -12.30
C PHE A 87 -1.96 -4.96 -13.75
N LEU A 88 -2.70 -5.98 -14.22
CA LEU A 88 -3.25 -6.01 -15.58
C LEU A 88 -4.28 -4.89 -15.81
N CYS A 89 -5.09 -4.57 -14.83
CA CYS A 89 -6.01 -3.42 -14.91
C CYS A 89 -5.27 -2.12 -15.20
N ILE A 90 -4.18 -1.83 -14.47
CA ILE A 90 -3.38 -0.63 -14.73
C ILE A 90 -2.80 -0.66 -16.15
N MET A 91 -2.31 -1.81 -16.62
CA MET A 91 -1.80 -1.95 -17.99
C MET A 91 -2.88 -1.67 -19.05
N LEU A 92 -4.12 -2.06 -18.79
CA LEU A 92 -5.26 -1.79 -19.68
C LEU A 92 -5.68 -0.32 -19.64
N PHE A 93 -5.89 0.23 -18.44
CA PHE A 93 -6.28 1.62 -18.27
C PHE A 93 -5.25 2.62 -18.79
N SER A 94 -3.96 2.31 -18.67
CA SER A 94 -2.88 3.16 -19.19
C SER A 94 -2.96 3.41 -20.68
N ARG A 95 -3.53 2.46 -21.45
CA ARG A 95 -3.77 2.64 -22.89
C ARG A 95 -4.83 3.70 -23.17
N ILE A 96 -5.86 3.78 -22.34
CA ILE A 96 -6.94 4.76 -22.47
C ILE A 96 -6.39 6.18 -22.22
N PHE A 97 -5.47 6.33 -21.28
CA PHE A 97 -4.86 7.60 -20.92
C PHE A 97 -3.57 7.92 -21.70
N ASN A 98 -3.19 7.08 -22.68
CA ASN A 98 -1.97 7.22 -23.48
C ASN A 98 -0.71 7.46 -22.63
N LEU A 99 -0.57 6.75 -21.51
CA LEU A 99 0.59 6.86 -20.62
C LEU A 99 1.85 6.25 -21.26
N SER A 100 3.02 6.80 -20.91
CA SER A 100 4.29 6.16 -21.32
C SER A 100 4.40 4.77 -20.76
N LYS A 101 5.11 3.86 -21.48
CA LYS A 101 5.30 2.47 -21.02
C LYS A 101 5.97 2.42 -19.65
N THR A 102 6.94 3.30 -19.40
CA THR A 102 7.64 3.39 -18.11
C THR A 102 6.68 3.78 -16.99
N LEU A 103 5.92 4.85 -17.18
CA LEU A 103 4.94 5.32 -16.19
C LEU A 103 3.88 4.25 -15.90
N THR A 104 3.40 3.55 -16.95
CA THR A 104 2.45 2.45 -16.84
C THR A 104 2.98 1.34 -15.95
N ILE A 105 4.21 0.89 -16.18
CA ILE A 105 4.83 -0.20 -15.39
C ILE A 105 5.05 0.28 -13.94
N LEU A 106 5.54 1.50 -13.73
CA LEU A 106 5.73 2.06 -12.39
C LEU A 106 4.41 2.12 -11.60
N LEU A 107 3.35 2.63 -12.21
CA LEU A 107 2.02 2.67 -11.60
C LEU A 107 1.48 1.26 -11.35
N GLY A 108 1.70 0.33 -12.29
CA GLY A 108 1.33 -1.07 -12.14
C GLY A 108 1.99 -1.72 -10.92
N PHE A 109 3.30 -1.57 -10.75
CA PHE A 109 4.04 -2.09 -9.59
C PHE A 109 3.59 -1.39 -8.30
N GLY A 110 3.43 -0.06 -8.32
CA GLY A 110 2.96 0.70 -7.17
C GLY A 110 1.58 0.25 -6.70
N ASN A 111 0.64 0.10 -7.60
CA ASN A 111 -0.72 -0.32 -7.27
C ASN A 111 -0.81 -1.80 -6.88
N ALA A 112 -0.10 -2.67 -7.59
CA ALA A 112 -0.19 -4.11 -7.37
C ALA A 112 0.52 -4.59 -6.10
N VAL A 113 1.55 -3.90 -5.62
CA VAL A 113 2.38 -4.41 -4.51
C VAL A 113 2.33 -3.49 -3.27
N CYS A 114 3.25 -2.53 -3.15
CA CYS A 114 3.45 -1.78 -1.91
C CYS A 114 3.67 -0.27 -2.11
N GLY A 115 3.14 0.29 -3.19
CA GLY A 115 3.21 1.73 -3.43
C GLY A 115 4.62 2.20 -3.80
N SER A 116 5.11 3.20 -3.08
CA SER A 116 6.37 3.90 -3.37
C SER A 116 7.59 2.98 -3.39
N SER A 117 7.68 1.98 -2.52
CA SER A 117 8.82 1.04 -2.48
C SER A 117 8.86 0.13 -3.71
N ALA A 118 7.71 -0.32 -4.23
CA ALA A 118 7.65 -1.09 -5.47
C ALA A 118 7.99 -0.23 -6.69
N ILE A 119 7.57 1.04 -6.70
CA ILE A 119 7.95 2.00 -7.74
C ILE A 119 9.46 2.23 -7.73
N ALA A 120 10.05 2.47 -6.56
CA ALA A 120 11.48 2.67 -6.41
C ALA A 120 12.27 1.44 -6.92
N ALA A 121 11.88 0.23 -6.54
CA ALA A 121 12.51 -1.00 -7.01
C ALA A 121 12.36 -1.21 -8.52
N ALA A 122 11.17 -1.03 -9.08
CA ALA A 122 10.94 -1.16 -10.52
C ALA A 122 11.68 -0.08 -11.32
N SER A 123 11.81 1.14 -10.79
CA SER A 123 12.49 2.24 -11.45
C SER A 123 13.98 1.98 -11.70
N THR A 124 14.64 1.21 -10.82
CA THR A 124 16.05 0.81 -11.00
C THR A 124 16.22 -0.13 -12.18
N VAL A 125 15.29 -1.07 -12.36
CA VAL A 125 15.27 -2.01 -13.49
C VAL A 125 14.97 -1.28 -14.81
N LEU A 126 14.02 -0.35 -14.78
CA LEU A 126 13.56 0.40 -15.96
C LEU A 126 14.50 1.56 -16.32
N LYS A 127 15.42 1.96 -15.43
CA LYS A 127 16.23 3.19 -15.54
C LYS A 127 15.35 4.42 -15.80
N SER A 128 14.25 4.53 -15.04
CA SER A 128 13.22 5.54 -15.23
C SER A 128 13.72 6.97 -14.95
N LYS A 129 13.10 7.94 -15.58
CA LYS A 129 13.37 9.37 -15.30
C LYS A 129 12.81 9.75 -13.91
N LYS A 130 13.48 10.70 -13.26
CA LYS A 130 13.07 11.15 -11.91
C LYS A 130 11.63 11.69 -11.89
N GLU A 131 11.23 12.38 -12.95
CA GLU A 131 9.89 12.95 -13.09
C GLU A 131 8.81 11.85 -13.11
N GLU A 132 9.04 10.76 -13.82
CA GLU A 132 8.11 9.63 -13.89
C GLU A 132 8.01 8.91 -12.54
N ILE A 133 9.11 8.78 -11.81
CA ILE A 133 9.15 8.18 -10.47
C ILE A 133 8.34 9.04 -9.49
N ILE A 134 8.61 10.35 -9.45
CA ILE A 134 7.93 11.29 -8.55
C ILE A 134 6.43 11.32 -8.86
N LEU A 135 6.06 11.41 -10.13
CA LEU A 135 4.66 11.42 -10.56
C LEU A 135 3.95 10.12 -10.14
N SER A 136 4.58 8.96 -10.37
CA SER A 136 4.01 7.67 -9.98
C SER A 136 3.80 7.55 -8.47
N ILE A 137 4.79 7.95 -7.67
CA ILE A 137 4.71 7.93 -6.21
C ILE A 137 3.59 8.86 -5.73
N SER A 138 3.49 10.07 -6.30
CA SER A 138 2.48 11.05 -5.92
C SER A 138 1.07 10.55 -6.21
N ILE A 139 0.83 9.99 -7.38
CA ILE A 139 -0.47 9.42 -7.77
C ILE A 139 -0.86 8.28 -6.83
N ILE A 140 0.05 7.32 -6.62
CA ILE A 140 -0.21 6.14 -5.81
C ILE A 140 -0.45 6.52 -4.33
N ASN A 141 0.31 7.45 -3.78
CA ASN A 141 0.12 7.92 -2.41
C ASN A 141 -1.19 8.67 -2.23
N LEU A 142 -1.59 9.50 -3.21
CA LEU A 142 -2.87 10.21 -3.18
C LEU A 142 -4.05 9.24 -3.23
N ILE A 143 -4.04 8.28 -4.16
CA ILE A 143 -5.07 7.25 -4.26
C ILE A 143 -5.13 6.44 -2.96
N GLY A 144 -3.97 6.03 -2.43
CA GLY A 144 -3.88 5.30 -1.18
C GLY A 144 -4.45 6.07 0.03
N ALA A 145 -4.17 7.37 0.13
CA ALA A 145 -4.72 8.21 1.20
C ALA A 145 -6.25 8.32 1.12
N LEU A 146 -6.81 8.51 -0.06
CA LEU A 146 -8.26 8.51 -0.26
C LEU A 146 -8.89 7.15 0.03
N SER A 147 -8.20 6.08 -0.31
CA SER A 147 -8.64 4.70 -0.14
C SER A 147 -8.84 4.31 1.33
N ILE A 148 -8.15 4.97 2.28
CA ILE A 148 -8.31 4.72 3.73
C ILE A 148 -9.77 4.90 4.16
N PHE A 149 -10.46 5.86 3.57
CA PHE A 149 -11.86 6.17 3.92
C PHE A 149 -12.85 5.52 2.96
N ILE A 150 -12.50 5.46 1.67
CA ILE A 150 -13.41 4.96 0.62
C ILE A 150 -13.69 3.47 0.81
N PHE A 151 -12.68 2.63 1.03
CA PHE A 151 -12.91 1.18 1.13
C PHE A 151 -13.69 0.76 2.37
N PRO A 152 -13.41 1.25 3.60
CA PRO A 152 -14.27 0.93 4.74
C PRO A 152 -15.72 1.39 4.54
N PHE A 153 -15.93 2.56 3.93
CA PHE A 153 -17.28 3.05 3.60
C PHE A 153 -18.00 2.12 2.62
N ILE A 154 -17.32 1.71 1.53
CA ILE A 154 -17.90 0.77 0.54
C ILE A 154 -18.23 -0.58 1.19
N ILE A 155 -17.34 -1.11 2.03
CA ILE A 155 -17.54 -2.39 2.72
C ILE A 155 -18.77 -2.33 3.63
N GLN A 156 -18.94 -1.24 4.38
CA GLN A 156 -20.11 -1.04 5.23
C GLN A 156 -21.40 -0.84 4.38
N PHE A 157 -21.32 -0.05 3.33
CA PHE A 157 -22.45 0.22 2.44
C PHE A 157 -22.97 -1.05 1.75
N LEU A 158 -22.04 -1.93 1.31
CA LEU A 158 -22.38 -3.21 0.68
C LEU A 158 -22.67 -4.32 1.70
N SER A 159 -22.61 -4.03 3.00
CA SER A 159 -22.85 -4.98 4.09
C SER A 159 -22.00 -6.26 3.96
N ILE A 160 -20.72 -6.11 3.61
CA ILE A 160 -19.79 -7.23 3.52
C ILE A 160 -19.40 -7.66 4.93
N ASN A 161 -19.95 -8.79 5.40
CA ASN A 161 -19.78 -9.25 6.79
C ASN A 161 -18.61 -10.23 6.99
N ASN A 162 -18.12 -10.85 5.92
CA ASN A 162 -17.00 -11.78 6.01
C ASN A 162 -15.69 -11.02 6.26
N ILE A 163 -15.04 -11.31 7.38
CA ILE A 163 -13.80 -10.63 7.81
C ILE A 163 -12.66 -10.82 6.79
N PHE A 164 -12.54 -12.01 6.19
CA PHE A 164 -11.50 -12.27 5.20
C PHE A 164 -11.74 -11.49 3.90
N ASP A 165 -12.98 -11.40 3.45
CA ASP A 165 -13.34 -10.60 2.25
C ASP A 165 -13.09 -9.11 2.49
N GLN A 166 -13.42 -8.59 3.68
CA GLN A 166 -13.07 -7.23 4.10
C GLN A 166 -11.55 -7.02 4.04
N ALA A 167 -10.80 -7.95 4.62
CA ALA A 167 -9.34 -7.91 4.65
C ALA A 167 -8.72 -8.01 3.25
N LEU A 168 -9.29 -8.83 2.38
CA LEU A 168 -8.86 -8.98 0.99
C LEU A 168 -9.11 -7.70 0.19
N ILE A 169 -10.27 -7.06 0.38
CA ILE A 169 -10.58 -5.79 -0.27
C ILE A 169 -9.62 -4.69 0.20
N ILE A 170 -9.38 -4.55 1.49
CA ILE A 170 -8.50 -3.50 2.03
C ILE A 170 -7.04 -3.80 1.71
N GLY A 171 -6.52 -4.95 2.11
CA GLY A 171 -5.12 -5.33 1.89
C GLY A 171 -4.79 -5.55 0.42
N GLY A 172 -5.82 -5.91 -0.38
CA GLY A 172 -5.74 -6.11 -1.82
C GLY A 172 -5.72 -4.81 -2.64
N ASN A 173 -6.35 -3.74 -2.20
CA ASN A 173 -6.46 -2.50 -2.99
C ASN A 173 -5.58 -1.36 -2.47
N ILE A 174 -5.42 -1.21 -1.17
CA ILE A 174 -4.64 -0.11 -0.60
C ILE A 174 -3.14 -0.40 -0.72
N GLN A 175 -2.33 0.61 -1.05
CA GLN A 175 -0.95 0.41 -1.48
C GLN A 175 0.05 0.35 -0.32
N ALA A 176 0.00 1.28 0.63
CA ALA A 176 0.95 1.34 1.73
C ALA A 176 0.46 0.56 2.97
N VAL A 177 1.36 -0.12 3.68
CA VAL A 177 1.02 -0.92 4.88
C VAL A 177 0.35 -0.08 5.96
N GLY A 178 0.85 1.13 6.22
CA GLY A 178 0.23 2.05 7.19
C GLY A 178 -1.20 2.45 6.82
N GLN A 179 -1.48 2.66 5.54
CA GLN A 179 -2.82 2.95 5.02
C GLN A 179 -3.75 1.74 5.13
N VAL A 180 -3.23 0.53 4.83
CA VAL A 180 -3.97 -0.75 5.01
C VAL A 180 -4.35 -0.94 6.48
N SER A 181 -3.41 -0.76 7.38
CA SER A 181 -3.64 -0.84 8.82
C SER A 181 -4.72 0.17 9.23
N ALA A 182 -4.58 1.44 8.83
CA ALA A 182 -5.56 2.47 9.14
C ALA A 182 -6.97 2.10 8.67
N ALA A 183 -7.12 1.69 7.42
CA ALA A 183 -8.42 1.33 6.84
C ALA A 183 -9.02 0.06 7.49
N GLY A 184 -8.19 -0.95 7.76
CA GLY A 184 -8.64 -2.20 8.35
C GLY A 184 -9.15 -2.03 9.78
N TYR A 185 -8.44 -1.27 10.61
CA TYR A 185 -8.83 -0.99 11.99
C TYR A 185 -10.05 -0.06 12.12
N ILE A 186 -10.44 0.66 11.06
CA ILE A 186 -11.74 1.37 11.04
C ILE A 186 -12.91 0.38 11.13
N LEU A 187 -12.77 -0.81 10.56
CA LEU A 187 -13.83 -1.83 10.55
C LEU A 187 -13.81 -2.69 11.83
N SER A 188 -12.67 -3.31 12.12
CA SER A 188 -12.46 -4.11 13.33
C SER A 188 -10.98 -4.46 13.52
N ASP A 189 -10.60 -4.84 14.74
CA ASP A 189 -9.23 -5.28 15.04
C ASP A 189 -8.83 -6.49 14.18
N LYS A 190 -9.73 -7.48 14.05
CA LYS A 190 -9.49 -8.67 13.23
C LYS A 190 -9.34 -8.34 11.75
N THR A 191 -10.16 -7.43 11.22
CA THR A 191 -10.03 -6.97 9.83
C THR A 191 -8.71 -6.24 9.63
N GLY A 192 -8.29 -5.42 10.58
CA GLY A 192 -7.00 -4.71 10.55
C GLY A 192 -5.82 -5.68 10.47
N GLU A 193 -5.76 -6.65 11.37
CA GLU A 193 -4.71 -7.69 11.39
C GLU A 193 -4.65 -8.47 10.07
N LEU A 194 -5.79 -9.01 9.63
CA LEU A 194 -5.85 -9.81 8.40
C LEU A 194 -5.53 -8.99 7.14
N SER A 195 -5.93 -7.72 7.09
CA SER A 195 -5.61 -6.83 5.97
C SER A 195 -4.10 -6.63 5.82
N VAL A 196 -3.40 -6.48 6.95
CA VAL A 196 -1.93 -6.37 6.93
C VAL A 196 -1.30 -7.69 6.47
N ILE A 197 -1.81 -8.84 6.88
CA ILE A 197 -1.32 -10.14 6.41
C ILE A 197 -1.50 -10.29 4.90
N VAL A 198 -2.69 -10.00 4.37
CA VAL A 198 -2.94 -9.99 2.92
C VAL A 198 -1.93 -9.11 2.21
N LYS A 199 -1.65 -7.93 2.77
CA LYS A 199 -0.66 -7.01 2.23
C LYS A 199 0.76 -7.57 2.26
N MET A 200 1.17 -8.26 3.32
CA MET A 200 2.49 -8.89 3.42
C MET A 200 2.69 -9.95 2.33
N PHE A 201 1.68 -10.77 2.04
CA PHE A 201 1.74 -11.71 0.92
C PHE A 201 1.91 -11.02 -0.43
N ARG A 202 1.26 -9.88 -0.66
CA ARG A 202 1.48 -9.10 -1.89
C ARG A 202 2.91 -8.57 -1.98
N ILE A 203 3.48 -8.12 -0.86
CA ILE A 203 4.87 -7.64 -0.83
C ILE A 203 5.85 -8.75 -1.20
N LEU A 204 5.61 -9.99 -0.78
CA LEU A 204 6.43 -11.14 -1.19
C LEU A 204 6.45 -11.36 -2.70
N LEU A 205 5.39 -10.97 -3.40
CA LEU A 205 5.33 -11.08 -4.87
C LEU A 205 6.21 -10.04 -5.58
N LEU A 206 6.74 -9.03 -4.88
CA LEU A 206 7.63 -8.02 -5.48
C LEU A 206 8.87 -8.65 -6.11
N GLY A 207 9.52 -9.57 -5.41
CA GLY A 207 10.72 -10.25 -5.90
C GLY A 207 10.50 -10.97 -7.22
N PRO A 208 9.57 -11.94 -7.31
CA PRO A 208 9.21 -12.60 -8.57
C PRO A 208 8.81 -11.62 -9.68
N MET A 209 8.02 -10.60 -9.39
CA MET A 209 7.60 -9.61 -10.39
C MET A 209 8.79 -8.80 -10.93
N LEU A 210 9.75 -8.40 -10.09
CA LEU A 210 10.96 -7.70 -10.53
C LEU A 210 11.88 -8.60 -11.37
N ILE A 211 11.98 -9.87 -11.04
CA ILE A 211 12.73 -10.85 -11.87
C ILE A 211 12.10 -10.93 -13.26
N ILE A 212 10.78 -11.09 -13.35
CA ILE A 212 10.06 -11.14 -14.64
C ILE A 212 10.29 -9.83 -15.41
N LEU A 213 10.17 -8.68 -14.75
CA LEU A 213 10.43 -7.37 -15.37
C LEU A 213 11.84 -7.30 -15.93
N SER A 214 12.86 -7.71 -15.16
CA SER A 214 14.26 -7.70 -15.59
C SER A 214 14.49 -8.60 -16.80
N LEU A 215 13.91 -9.81 -16.82
CA LEU A 215 14.02 -10.73 -17.95
C LEU A 215 13.38 -10.18 -19.22
N VAL A 216 12.21 -9.54 -19.11
CA VAL A 216 11.51 -8.91 -20.24
C VAL A 216 12.34 -7.75 -20.80
N MET A 217 12.88 -6.90 -19.92
CA MET A 217 13.69 -5.75 -20.34
C MET A 217 15.01 -6.17 -20.98
N ASN A 218 15.69 -7.20 -20.46
CA ASN A 218 16.94 -7.70 -21.04
C ASN A 218 16.72 -8.35 -22.41
N LYS A 219 15.63 -9.07 -22.63
CA LYS A 219 15.30 -9.60 -23.96
C LYS A 219 15.07 -8.48 -24.99
N GLY A 220 14.47 -7.36 -24.58
CA GLY A 220 14.30 -6.20 -25.45
C GLY A 220 15.63 -5.55 -25.87
N SER A 221 16.64 -5.52 -24.99
CA SER A 221 17.96 -4.94 -25.32
C SER A 221 18.83 -5.86 -26.20
N ILE A 222 18.63 -7.17 -26.14
CA ILE A 222 19.33 -8.13 -27.02
C ILE A 222 18.81 -8.03 -28.47
N SER A 223 17.51 -7.77 -28.65
CA SER A 223 16.91 -7.61 -29.99
C SER A 223 17.37 -6.35 -30.73
N ILE A 224 17.73 -5.29 -30.01
CA ILE A 224 18.21 -4.01 -30.61
C ILE A 224 19.70 -4.11 -31.00
N LYS A 225 20.48 -5.03 -30.41
CA LYS A 225 21.90 -5.20 -30.70
C LYS A 225 22.19 -6.05 -31.94
N ASN A 226 21.16 -6.70 -32.48
CA ASN A 226 21.25 -7.57 -33.65
C ASN A 226 20.58 -6.97 -34.90
N GLN A 227 20.29 -5.68 -34.93
CA GLN A 227 19.94 -4.87 -36.09
C GLN A 227 21.00 -3.75 -36.27
#